data_8250d87ca81a3b97c08e087cd932e784
#
_entry.id   8250d87ca81a3b97c08e087cd932e784
#
_cell.length_a   1.000
_cell.length_b   1.000
_cell.length_c   1.000
_cell.angle_alpha   90.00
_cell.angle_beta   90.00
_cell.angle_gamma   90.00
#
_symmetry.space_group_name_H-M   'P 1'
#
loop_
_entity.id
_entity.type
_entity.pdbx_description
1 polymer ?
#
loop_
_entity_poly.entity_id
_entity_poly.type
_entity_poly.pdbx_seq_one_letter_code
_entity_poly.pdbx_strand_id
1 'polypeptide(L)'
;MSDPSRIGGSVGDSGALDIGRLEKLVRDFVNASIAPSTSRVYETGQRRYIAFCKFNPLPLEENRLCLFVAHLADEGLQNSSIKGYLSAISRLQIVDGLGDPFVASWPLLECTLKGIKLRQARRAAARPKPRLPITPAMLRLLKKYWERDSHDRDNIMLWAACCMCFFGFLRSGEVTVPSVREYDPEGHLSEEM
;
A
#
# COMPACT_ATOMS: atom_id res chain seq x y z
N MET A 1 39.98 47.56 -49.65
CA MET A 1 39.72 46.16 -50.01
C MET A 1 39.81 45.33 -48.72
N SER A 2 38.70 45.12 -48.06
CA SER A 2 38.60 44.39 -46.83
C SER A 2 37.49 43.35 -46.99
N ASP A 3 37.88 42.10 -46.80
CA ASP A 3 37.11 40.92 -47.08
C ASP A 3 36.08 40.70 -45.95
N PRO A 4 34.77 40.48 -46.21
CA PRO A 4 33.77 40.16 -45.25
C PRO A 4 33.35 38.64 -45.36
N SER A 5 34.11 37.79 -44.83
CA SER A 5 33.68 36.37 -44.75
C SER A 5 34.22 35.68 -43.50
N ARG A 6 33.41 35.65 -42.43
CA ARG A 6 33.32 34.56 -41.45
C ARG A 6 32.41 34.92 -40.26
N ILE A 7 31.12 34.77 -40.43
CA ILE A 7 30.23 34.50 -39.31
C ILE A 7 29.36 33.30 -39.72
N GLY A 8 29.96 32.14 -39.64
CA GLY A 8 29.27 30.88 -39.65
C GLY A 8 29.09 30.43 -38.19
N GLY A 9 28.19 31.09 -37.48
CA GLY A 9 27.72 30.58 -36.21
C GLY A 9 26.86 29.33 -36.44
N SER A 10 27.45 28.18 -36.17
CA SER A 10 26.71 26.91 -36.01
C SER A 10 25.59 27.13 -34.99
N VAL A 11 24.37 27.29 -35.48
CA VAL A 11 23.18 27.16 -34.65
C VAL A 11 23.17 25.70 -34.22
N GLY A 12 23.62 25.46 -32.97
CA GLY A 12 23.57 24.18 -32.35
C GLY A 12 22.14 23.65 -32.36
N ASP A 13 22.00 22.44 -32.83
CA ASP A 13 20.82 21.59 -32.78
C ASP A 13 20.20 21.69 -31.38
N SER A 14 19.17 22.53 -31.27
CA SER A 14 18.38 22.66 -30.02
C SER A 14 17.68 21.35 -29.80
N GLY A 15 18.21 20.60 -28.85
CA GLY A 15 17.90 19.23 -28.49
C GLY A 15 16.44 18.87 -28.67
N ALA A 16 16.18 18.03 -29.67
CA ALA A 16 14.88 17.43 -29.85
C ALA A 16 14.51 16.73 -28.49
N LEU A 17 13.38 17.14 -27.93
CA LEU A 17 12.87 16.54 -26.70
C LEU A 17 12.78 15.02 -26.92
N ASP A 18 13.55 14.25 -26.15
CA ASP A 18 13.49 12.79 -26.16
C ASP A 18 12.19 12.35 -25.45
N ILE A 19 11.13 12.24 -26.23
CA ILE A 19 9.80 11.84 -25.76
C ILE A 19 9.87 10.47 -25.08
N GLY A 20 10.63 9.52 -25.62
CA GLY A 20 10.76 8.19 -25.04
C GLY A 20 11.37 8.20 -23.62
N ARG A 21 12.37 9.08 -23.41
CA ARG A 21 12.94 9.32 -22.08
C ARG A 21 11.90 9.94 -21.13
N LEU A 22 11.13 10.91 -21.60
CA LEU A 22 10.10 11.56 -20.77
C LEU A 22 8.98 10.59 -20.40
N GLU A 23 8.52 9.75 -21.33
CA GLU A 23 7.53 8.71 -21.03
C GLU A 23 8.04 7.71 -19.97
N LYS A 24 9.32 7.34 -20.02
CA LYS A 24 9.94 6.51 -18.98
C LYS A 24 9.93 7.24 -17.63
N LEU A 25 10.34 8.50 -17.57
CA LEU A 25 10.32 9.30 -16.35
C LEU A 25 8.90 9.43 -15.77
N VAL A 26 7.89 9.62 -16.61
CA VAL A 26 6.49 9.65 -16.16
C VAL A 26 6.12 8.33 -15.48
N ARG A 27 6.45 7.18 -16.08
CA ARG A 27 6.20 5.87 -15.47
C ARG A 27 6.94 5.71 -14.13
N ASP A 28 8.19 6.16 -14.06
CA ASP A 28 8.99 6.09 -12.83
C ASP A 28 8.38 6.96 -11.72
N PHE A 29 7.96 8.19 -12.03
CA PHE A 29 7.27 9.06 -11.07
C PHE A 29 5.91 8.50 -10.64
N VAL A 30 5.13 7.95 -11.56
CA VAL A 30 3.87 7.28 -11.23
C VAL A 30 4.10 6.10 -10.29
N ASN A 31 5.13 5.30 -10.52
CA ASN A 31 5.48 4.19 -9.63
C ASN A 31 5.96 4.67 -8.25
N ALA A 32 6.78 5.73 -8.20
CA ALA A 32 7.26 6.33 -6.96
C ALA A 32 6.16 7.05 -6.15
N SER A 33 4.98 7.31 -6.74
CA SER A 33 3.87 8.02 -6.06
C SER A 33 3.19 7.22 -4.96
N ILE A 34 3.52 5.95 -4.80
CA ILE A 34 3.01 5.07 -3.73
C ILE A 34 4.17 4.36 -3.02
N ALA A 35 4.00 4.16 -1.71
CA ALA A 35 4.98 3.42 -0.93
C ALA A 35 5.12 1.97 -1.43
N PRO A 36 6.31 1.35 -1.33
CA PRO A 36 6.53 -0.04 -1.75
C PRO A 36 5.58 -1.05 -1.10
N SER A 37 5.23 -0.84 0.17
CA SER A 37 4.26 -1.67 0.89
C SER A 37 2.86 -1.58 0.28
N THR A 38 2.44 -0.38 -0.16
CA THR A 38 1.16 -0.16 -0.84
C THR A 38 1.17 -0.80 -2.23
N SER A 39 2.29 -0.70 -2.97
CA SER A 39 2.45 -1.33 -4.28
C SER A 39 2.20 -2.84 -4.21
N ARG A 40 2.79 -3.54 -3.25
CA ARG A 40 2.58 -5.00 -3.06
C ARG A 40 1.11 -5.35 -2.84
N VAL A 41 0.38 -4.54 -2.05
CA VAL A 41 -1.06 -4.74 -1.81
C VAL A 41 -1.85 -4.49 -3.10
N TYR A 42 -1.50 -3.45 -3.84
CA TYR A 42 -2.17 -3.10 -5.10
C TYR A 42 -1.95 -4.18 -6.16
N GLU A 43 -0.74 -4.68 -6.34
CA GLU A 43 -0.43 -5.79 -7.24
C GLU A 43 -1.27 -7.04 -6.94
N THR A 44 -1.51 -7.32 -5.66
CA THR A 44 -2.36 -8.45 -5.27
C THR A 44 -3.81 -8.24 -5.69
N GLY A 45 -4.36 -7.04 -5.46
CA GLY A 45 -5.73 -6.69 -5.87
C GLY A 45 -5.90 -6.71 -7.39
N GLN A 46 -4.95 -6.14 -8.12
CA GLN A 46 -4.93 -6.10 -9.58
C GLN A 46 -4.87 -7.50 -10.19
N ARG A 47 -3.94 -8.36 -9.72
CA ARG A 47 -3.85 -9.76 -10.19
C ARG A 47 -5.15 -10.53 -9.99
N ARG A 48 -5.79 -10.37 -8.83
CA ARG A 48 -7.08 -11.05 -8.55
C ARG A 48 -8.18 -10.57 -9.48
N TYR A 49 -8.24 -9.27 -9.76
CA TYR A 49 -9.23 -8.71 -10.69
C TYR A 49 -9.00 -9.17 -12.12
N ILE A 50 -7.75 -9.13 -12.61
CA ILE A 50 -7.38 -9.61 -13.94
C ILE A 50 -7.73 -11.10 -14.09
N ALA A 51 -7.40 -11.92 -13.10
CA ALA A 51 -7.76 -13.34 -13.10
C ALA A 51 -9.28 -13.57 -13.10
N PHE A 52 -10.05 -12.76 -12.37
CA PHE A 52 -11.51 -12.81 -12.35
C PHE A 52 -12.10 -12.45 -13.72
N CYS A 53 -11.59 -11.41 -14.38
CA CYS A 53 -12.10 -10.93 -15.66
C CYS A 53 -11.78 -11.89 -16.82
N LYS A 54 -10.70 -12.68 -16.73
CA LYS A 54 -10.16 -13.56 -17.78
C LYS A 54 -9.76 -12.84 -19.07
N PHE A 55 -10.60 -11.92 -19.57
CA PHE A 55 -10.40 -11.13 -20.80
C PHE A 55 -10.83 -9.68 -20.55
N ASN A 56 -10.10 -8.73 -21.14
CA ASN A 56 -10.42 -7.30 -21.16
C ASN A 56 -10.79 -6.73 -19.77
N PRO A 57 -9.85 -6.64 -18.83
CA PRO A 57 -10.12 -6.09 -17.48
C PRO A 57 -10.46 -4.59 -17.51
N LEU A 58 -10.08 -3.87 -18.56
CA LEU A 58 -10.29 -2.44 -18.76
C LEU A 58 -11.04 -2.15 -20.07
N PRO A 59 -11.80 -1.05 -20.17
CA PRO A 59 -12.14 -0.14 -19.06
C PRO A 59 -12.98 -0.81 -17.97
N LEU A 60 -12.97 -0.20 -16.76
CA LEU A 60 -13.78 -0.70 -15.66
C LEU A 60 -15.27 -0.49 -15.94
N GLU A 61 -16.08 -1.49 -15.61
CA GLU A 61 -17.53 -1.48 -15.74
C GLU A 61 -18.20 -1.75 -14.39
N GLU A 62 -19.23 -0.98 -14.05
CA GLU A 62 -19.90 -1.08 -12.76
C GLU A 62 -20.40 -2.50 -12.45
N ASN A 63 -21.11 -3.12 -13.40
CA ASN A 63 -21.64 -4.46 -13.21
C ASN A 63 -20.54 -5.49 -12.94
N ARG A 64 -19.43 -5.40 -13.68
CA ARG A 64 -18.28 -6.30 -13.50
C ARG A 64 -17.63 -6.13 -12.14
N LEU A 65 -17.49 -4.87 -11.67
CA LEU A 65 -16.97 -4.60 -10.32
C LEU A 65 -17.95 -5.09 -9.24
N CYS A 66 -19.26 -4.96 -9.43
CA CYS A 66 -20.24 -5.51 -8.50
C CYS A 66 -20.11 -7.04 -8.36
N LEU A 67 -19.95 -7.76 -9.48
CA LEU A 67 -19.70 -9.20 -9.46
C LEU A 67 -18.37 -9.55 -8.77
N PHE A 68 -17.31 -8.79 -9.04
CA PHE A 68 -16.02 -8.99 -8.41
C PHE A 68 -16.06 -8.77 -6.89
N VAL A 69 -16.67 -7.68 -6.40
CA VAL A 69 -16.78 -7.43 -4.95
C VAL A 69 -17.68 -8.44 -4.27
N ALA A 70 -18.73 -8.94 -4.94
CA ALA A 70 -19.57 -10.00 -4.42
C ALA A 70 -18.79 -11.32 -4.29
N HIS A 71 -17.98 -11.68 -5.29
CA HIS A 71 -17.09 -12.83 -5.26
C HIS A 71 -16.08 -12.74 -4.09
N LEU A 72 -15.41 -11.59 -3.93
CA LEU A 72 -14.49 -11.38 -2.81
C LEU A 72 -15.18 -11.49 -1.43
N ALA A 73 -16.41 -10.99 -1.34
CA ALA A 73 -17.20 -11.08 -0.11
C ALA A 73 -17.64 -12.52 0.20
N ASP A 74 -17.93 -13.31 -0.82
CA ASP A 74 -18.27 -14.74 -0.70
C ASP A 74 -17.06 -15.56 -0.23
N GLU A 75 -15.86 -15.24 -0.71
CA GLU A 75 -14.60 -15.80 -0.20
C GLU A 75 -14.27 -15.36 1.23
N GLY A 76 -15.07 -14.49 1.83
CA GLY A 76 -14.92 -14.07 3.23
C GLY A 76 -14.06 -12.83 3.45
N LEU A 77 -13.63 -12.12 2.39
CA LEU A 77 -12.87 -10.89 2.55
C LEU A 77 -13.71 -9.80 3.24
N GLN A 78 -13.06 -9.07 4.16
CA GLN A 78 -13.69 -7.95 4.84
C GLN A 78 -13.91 -6.77 3.89
N ASN A 79 -14.97 -5.99 4.12
CA ASN A 79 -15.31 -4.82 3.29
C ASN A 79 -14.17 -3.79 3.19
N SER A 80 -13.34 -3.65 4.24
CA SER A 80 -12.14 -2.79 4.18
C SER A 80 -11.11 -3.29 3.18
N SER A 81 -10.85 -4.59 3.13
CA SER A 81 -9.93 -5.21 2.17
C SER A 81 -10.46 -5.11 0.73
N ILE A 82 -11.77 -5.31 0.56
CA ILE A 82 -12.44 -5.16 -0.76
C ILE A 82 -12.26 -3.72 -1.28
N LYS A 83 -12.43 -2.70 -0.42
CA LYS A 83 -12.19 -1.30 -0.80
C LYS A 83 -10.74 -1.05 -1.20
N GLY A 84 -9.77 -1.65 -0.48
CA GLY A 84 -8.36 -1.59 -0.86
C GLY A 84 -8.10 -2.17 -2.26
N TYR A 85 -8.77 -3.26 -2.62
CA TYR A 85 -8.67 -3.83 -3.96
C TYR A 85 -9.32 -2.94 -5.03
N LEU A 86 -10.44 -2.30 -4.73
CA LEU A 86 -11.04 -1.32 -5.64
C LEU A 86 -10.11 -0.13 -5.90
N SER A 87 -9.44 0.38 -4.87
CA SER A 87 -8.41 1.43 -5.04
C SER A 87 -7.24 0.96 -5.92
N ALA A 88 -6.82 -0.29 -5.78
CA ALA A 88 -5.79 -0.89 -6.61
C ALA A 88 -6.20 -0.99 -8.09
N ILE A 89 -7.46 -1.35 -8.34
CA ILE A 89 -8.03 -1.50 -9.68
C ILE A 89 -8.26 -0.13 -10.34
N SER A 90 -8.72 0.88 -9.57
CA SER A 90 -8.82 2.26 -10.04
C SER A 90 -7.45 2.76 -10.53
N ARG A 91 -6.41 2.53 -9.73
CA ARG A 91 -5.05 2.90 -10.12
C ARG A 91 -4.61 2.20 -11.42
N LEU A 92 -4.98 0.93 -11.63
CA LEU A 92 -4.66 0.24 -12.88
C LEU A 92 -5.23 0.99 -14.07
N GLN A 93 -6.49 1.42 -14.01
CA GLN A 93 -7.14 2.20 -15.07
C GLN A 93 -6.50 3.57 -15.28
N ILE A 94 -6.14 4.28 -14.18
CA ILE A 94 -5.48 5.59 -14.25
C ILE A 94 -4.10 5.47 -14.93
N VAL A 95 -3.31 4.45 -14.58
CA VAL A 95 -1.98 4.21 -15.14
C VAL A 95 -2.06 3.85 -16.62
N ASP A 96 -3.14 3.21 -17.04
CA ASP A 96 -3.41 2.87 -18.44
C ASP A 96 -3.96 4.08 -19.26
N GLY A 97 -4.07 5.25 -18.63
CA GLY A 97 -4.48 6.49 -19.30
C GLY A 97 -6.00 6.64 -19.51
N LEU A 98 -6.81 5.77 -18.93
CA LEU A 98 -8.27 5.78 -19.09
C LEU A 98 -9.00 6.69 -18.09
N GLY A 99 -8.24 7.44 -17.26
CA GLY A 99 -8.78 8.35 -16.25
C GLY A 99 -9.24 7.64 -14.96
N ASP A 100 -9.67 8.44 -13.97
CA ASP A 100 -10.17 7.90 -12.70
C ASP A 100 -11.61 7.43 -12.88
N PRO A 101 -11.90 6.11 -12.68
CA PRO A 101 -13.23 5.56 -12.85
C PRO A 101 -14.22 6.05 -11.80
N PHE A 102 -13.74 6.51 -10.64
CA PHE A 102 -14.60 6.92 -9.51
C PHE A 102 -14.92 8.41 -9.47
N VAL A 103 -14.56 9.18 -10.51
CA VAL A 103 -15.05 10.55 -10.69
C VAL A 103 -16.57 10.56 -10.92
N ALA A 104 -17.10 9.58 -11.66
CA ALA A 104 -18.53 9.37 -11.79
C ALA A 104 -19.09 8.56 -10.62
N SER A 105 -20.37 8.81 -10.26
CA SER A 105 -21.05 7.99 -9.27
C SER A 105 -21.35 6.59 -9.83
N TRP A 106 -21.13 5.58 -9.00
CA TRP A 106 -21.41 4.17 -9.30
C TRP A 106 -22.40 3.61 -8.28
N PRO A 107 -23.71 3.92 -8.44
CA PRO A 107 -24.72 3.70 -7.40
C PRO A 107 -24.92 2.23 -7.07
N LEU A 108 -24.84 1.34 -8.07
CA LEU A 108 -24.98 -0.09 -7.83
C LEU A 108 -23.81 -0.65 -7.02
N LEU A 109 -22.59 -0.22 -7.33
CA LEU A 109 -21.39 -0.61 -6.59
C LEU A 109 -21.43 -0.10 -5.14
N GLU A 110 -21.85 1.14 -4.94
CA GLU A 110 -22.01 1.73 -3.60
C GLU A 110 -23.05 0.96 -2.77
N CYS A 111 -24.21 0.65 -3.36
CA CYS A 111 -25.23 -0.17 -2.72
C CYS A 111 -24.72 -1.59 -2.40
N THR A 112 -23.99 -2.21 -3.31
CA THR A 112 -23.39 -3.53 -3.11
C THR A 112 -22.41 -3.53 -1.95
N LEU A 113 -21.49 -2.57 -1.89
CA LEU A 113 -20.53 -2.42 -0.79
C LEU A 113 -21.21 -2.14 0.55
N LYS A 114 -22.26 -1.32 0.56
CA LYS A 114 -23.07 -1.06 1.75
C LYS A 114 -23.76 -2.32 2.24
N GLY A 115 -24.33 -3.11 1.33
CA GLY A 115 -24.96 -4.41 1.63
C GLY A 115 -23.97 -5.40 2.25
N ILE A 116 -22.77 -5.54 1.65
CA ILE A 116 -21.68 -6.38 2.17
C ILE A 116 -21.29 -5.94 3.58
N LYS A 117 -21.06 -4.64 3.80
CA LYS A 117 -20.71 -4.08 5.12
C LYS A 117 -21.75 -4.41 6.18
N LEU A 118 -23.04 -4.21 5.88
CA LEU A 118 -24.15 -4.49 6.80
C LEU A 118 -24.25 -5.98 7.13
N ARG A 119 -24.13 -6.85 6.12
CA ARG A 119 -24.15 -8.31 6.31
C ARG A 119 -22.97 -8.77 7.17
N GLN A 120 -21.78 -8.25 6.97
CA GLN A 120 -20.60 -8.55 7.78
C GLN A 120 -20.76 -8.04 9.22
N ALA A 121 -21.27 -6.82 9.41
CA ALA A 121 -21.53 -6.26 10.73
C ALA A 121 -22.51 -7.11 11.54
N ARG A 122 -23.59 -7.59 10.91
CA ARG A 122 -24.58 -8.49 11.58
C ARG A 122 -23.93 -9.82 12.00
N ARG A 123 -23.02 -10.37 11.18
CA ARG A 123 -22.28 -11.59 11.53
C ARG A 123 -21.27 -11.34 12.65
N ALA A 124 -20.59 -10.17 12.64
CA ALA A 124 -19.62 -9.79 13.66
C ALA A 124 -20.28 -9.43 15.00
N ALA A 125 -21.47 -8.83 14.99
CA ALA A 125 -22.23 -8.49 16.21
C ALA A 125 -22.56 -9.72 17.06
N ALA A 126 -22.61 -10.92 16.46
CA ALA A 126 -22.78 -12.18 17.18
C ALA A 126 -21.57 -12.55 18.07
N ARG A 127 -20.40 -11.97 17.86
CA ARG A 127 -19.17 -12.20 18.66
C ARG A 127 -18.25 -10.97 18.63
N PRO A 128 -18.61 -9.87 19.30
CA PRO A 128 -17.72 -8.73 19.42
C PRO A 128 -16.52 -9.16 20.29
N LYS A 129 -15.32 -9.20 19.70
CA LYS A 129 -14.08 -9.23 20.46
C LYS A 129 -13.59 -7.79 20.59
N PRO A 130 -13.83 -7.10 21.71
CA PRO A 130 -13.33 -5.77 21.91
C PRO A 130 -11.79 -5.82 21.87
N ARG A 131 -11.19 -4.94 21.07
CA ARG A 131 -9.73 -4.72 21.15
C ARG A 131 -9.48 -3.95 22.43
N LEU A 132 -8.92 -4.60 23.42
CA LEU A 132 -8.53 -3.92 24.67
C LEU A 132 -7.21 -3.19 24.44
N PRO A 133 -7.07 -1.96 24.96
CA PRO A 133 -5.79 -1.25 24.93
C PRO A 133 -4.79 -1.99 25.83
N ILE A 134 -3.52 -1.95 25.43
CA ILE A 134 -2.44 -2.41 26.29
C ILE A 134 -2.34 -1.45 27.47
N THR A 135 -2.26 -1.99 28.70
CA THR A 135 -2.15 -1.20 29.92
C THR A 135 -0.78 -1.38 30.57
N PRO A 136 -0.33 -0.44 31.43
CA PRO A 136 0.92 -0.60 32.19
C PRO A 136 0.93 -1.89 33.05
N ALA A 137 -0.23 -2.32 33.52
CA ALA A 137 -0.35 -3.57 34.28
C ALA A 137 -0.02 -4.79 33.39
N MET A 138 -0.51 -4.80 32.14
CA MET A 138 -0.17 -5.87 31.16
C MET A 138 1.31 -5.89 30.84
N LEU A 139 1.96 -4.73 30.68
CA LEU A 139 3.39 -4.65 30.47
C LEU A 139 4.17 -5.24 31.66
N ARG A 140 3.77 -4.95 32.92
CA ARG A 140 4.39 -5.55 34.10
C ARG A 140 4.25 -7.06 34.14
N LEU A 141 3.10 -7.60 33.68
CA LEU A 141 2.89 -9.06 33.58
C LEU A 141 3.81 -9.68 32.52
N LEU A 142 3.96 -9.04 31.36
CA LEU A 142 4.90 -9.47 30.32
C LEU A 142 6.33 -9.47 30.84
N LYS A 143 6.74 -8.41 31.53
CA LYS A 143 8.06 -8.33 32.16
C LYS A 143 8.31 -9.53 33.07
N LYS A 144 7.40 -9.81 34.02
CA LYS A 144 7.51 -10.97 34.92
C LYS A 144 7.57 -12.30 34.20
N TYR A 145 6.91 -12.43 33.07
CA TYR A 145 6.95 -13.64 32.25
C TYR A 145 8.32 -13.84 31.61
N TRP A 146 8.92 -12.79 31.05
CA TRP A 146 10.23 -12.86 30.43
C TRP A 146 11.41 -12.87 31.42
N GLU A 147 11.25 -12.33 32.62
CA GLU A 147 12.26 -12.39 33.70
C GLU A 147 12.50 -13.82 34.24
N ARG A 148 11.61 -14.77 33.92
CA ARG A 148 11.83 -16.18 34.29
C ARG A 148 13.02 -16.81 33.58
N ASP A 149 13.36 -16.26 32.41
CA ASP A 149 14.52 -16.66 31.64
C ASP A 149 15.36 -15.42 31.31
N SER A 150 15.95 -14.84 32.36
CA SER A 150 16.64 -13.54 32.35
C SER A 150 17.94 -13.51 31.53
N HIS A 151 18.40 -14.66 31.03
CA HIS A 151 19.60 -14.79 30.21
C HIS A 151 19.28 -14.86 28.71
N ASP A 152 18.01 -14.91 28.35
CA ASP A 152 17.58 -14.92 26.96
C ASP A 152 17.60 -13.48 26.41
N ARG A 153 18.57 -13.20 25.52
CA ARG A 153 18.76 -11.92 24.86
C ARG A 153 17.52 -11.48 24.07
N ASP A 154 16.79 -12.44 23.47
CA ASP A 154 15.59 -12.16 22.72
C ASP A 154 14.47 -11.64 23.61
N ASN A 155 14.33 -12.16 24.83
CA ASN A 155 13.36 -11.67 25.80
C ASN A 155 13.64 -10.24 26.25
N ILE A 156 14.92 -9.89 26.42
CA ILE A 156 15.35 -8.51 26.78
C ILE A 156 15.03 -7.55 25.63
N MET A 157 15.35 -7.94 24.40
CA MET A 157 15.09 -7.14 23.19
C MET A 157 13.60 -6.94 22.98
N LEU A 158 12.79 -8.00 23.09
CA LEU A 158 11.33 -7.92 22.96
C LEU A 158 10.72 -7.02 24.04
N TRP A 159 11.24 -7.08 25.27
CA TRP A 159 10.79 -6.19 26.34
C TRP A 159 11.12 -4.73 26.02
N ALA A 160 12.34 -4.44 25.58
CA ALA A 160 12.74 -3.09 25.17
C ALA A 160 11.86 -2.55 24.04
N ALA A 161 11.60 -3.36 22.99
CA ALA A 161 10.72 -2.99 21.89
C ALA A 161 9.28 -2.70 22.37
N CYS A 162 8.73 -3.52 23.28
CA CYS A 162 7.41 -3.26 23.87
C CYS A 162 7.36 -1.96 24.67
N CYS A 163 8.43 -1.64 25.43
CA CYS A 163 8.52 -0.38 26.16
C CYS A 163 8.60 0.81 25.20
N MET A 164 9.42 0.75 24.17
CA MET A 164 9.53 1.81 23.16
C MET A 164 8.18 2.03 22.44
N CYS A 165 7.51 0.98 22.03
CA CYS A 165 6.20 1.09 21.41
C CYS A 165 5.16 1.71 22.35
N PHE A 166 5.15 1.32 23.63
CA PHE A 166 4.14 1.78 24.57
C PHE A 166 4.38 3.22 25.05
N PHE A 167 5.59 3.56 25.49
CA PHE A 167 5.93 4.88 26.03
C PHE A 167 6.29 5.90 24.97
N GLY A 168 6.88 5.46 23.84
CA GLY A 168 7.23 6.29 22.70
C GLY A 168 6.09 6.44 21.69
N PHE A 169 4.95 5.77 21.90
CA PHE A 169 3.83 5.73 20.95
C PHE A 169 4.23 5.26 19.54
N LEU A 170 5.29 4.45 19.46
CA LEU A 170 5.81 3.93 18.21
C LEU A 170 4.96 2.75 17.72
N ARG A 171 4.81 2.64 16.39
CA ARG A 171 4.24 1.43 15.79
C ARG A 171 5.28 0.32 15.78
N SER A 172 4.85 -0.93 15.87
CA SER A 172 5.76 -2.08 15.83
C SER A 172 6.68 -2.07 14.60
N GLY A 173 6.20 -1.64 13.44
CA GLY A 173 7.02 -1.52 12.23
C GLY A 173 8.05 -0.38 12.24
N GLU A 174 8.06 0.48 13.26
CA GLU A 174 9.07 1.53 13.46
C GLU A 174 10.23 1.04 14.36
N VAL A 175 10.01 -0.07 15.07
CA VAL A 175 11.03 -0.68 15.98
C VAL A 175 11.43 -2.08 15.56
N THR A 176 10.83 -2.61 14.48
CA THR A 176 11.13 -3.95 13.96
C THR A 176 11.25 -3.93 12.45
N VAL A 177 12.10 -4.78 11.90
CA VAL A 177 12.20 -5.00 10.46
C VAL A 177 11.54 -6.33 10.09
N PRO A 178 10.85 -6.44 8.94
CA PRO A 178 10.21 -7.68 8.49
C PRO A 178 11.21 -8.81 8.26
N SER A 179 12.43 -8.48 7.83
CA SER A 179 13.53 -9.41 7.65
C SER A 179 14.89 -8.70 7.64
N VAL A 180 15.95 -9.42 7.93
CA VAL A 180 17.34 -8.88 7.87
C VAL A 180 17.68 -8.33 6.48
N ARG A 181 17.08 -8.85 5.40
CA ARG A 181 17.29 -8.39 4.02
C ARG A 181 16.61 -7.06 3.72
N GLU A 182 15.64 -6.66 4.53
CA GLU A 182 14.90 -5.40 4.40
C GLU A 182 15.40 -4.34 5.41
N TYR A 183 16.51 -4.64 6.11
CA TYR A 183 17.13 -3.68 7.02
C TYR A 183 17.73 -2.51 6.23
N ASP A 184 17.31 -1.31 6.57
CA ASP A 184 17.83 -0.05 6.06
C ASP A 184 18.49 0.71 7.22
N PRO A 185 19.82 0.90 7.21
CA PRO A 185 20.52 1.55 8.30
C PRO A 185 20.12 3.03 8.49
N GLU A 186 19.60 3.69 7.46
CA GLU A 186 19.12 5.08 7.56
C GLU A 186 17.68 5.19 8.09
N GLY A 187 16.87 4.14 7.91
CA GLY A 187 15.45 4.13 8.29
C GLY A 187 15.11 3.28 9.52
N HIS A 188 16.04 2.43 9.97
CA HIS A 188 15.81 1.51 11.09
C HIS A 188 16.85 1.70 12.21
N LEU A 189 16.40 1.51 13.45
CA LEU A 189 17.31 1.54 14.61
C LEU A 189 18.29 0.36 14.54
N SER A 190 19.59 0.63 14.73
CA SER A 190 20.65 -0.38 14.81
C SER A 190 21.29 -0.42 16.19
N GLU A 191 21.97 -1.53 16.52
CA GLU A 191 22.71 -1.69 17.80
C GLU A 191 23.98 -0.83 17.90
N GLU A 192 24.36 -0.10 16.83
CA GLU A 192 25.60 0.68 16.78
C GLU A 192 25.46 2.13 17.28
N MET A 193 24.41 2.45 18.06
CA MET A 193 24.30 3.70 18.79
C MET A 193 24.56 3.52 20.28
#